data_0957bac363d5393b6d8ffaf275dc6cf5
#
_entry.id   0957bac363d5393b6d8ffaf275dc6cf5
#
_cell.length_a   1.000
_cell.length_b   1.000
_cell.length_c   1.000
_cell.angle_alpha   90.00
_cell.angle_beta   90.00
_cell.angle_gamma   90.00
#
_symmetry.space_group_name_H-M   'P 1'
#
loop_
_entity.id
_entity.type
_entity.pdbx_description
1 polymer ?
#
loop_
_entity_poly.entity_id
_entity_poly.type
_entity_poly.pdbx_seq_one_letter_code
_entity_poly.pdbx_strand_id
1 'polypeptide(L)'
;MRLSMPALILALFTVVLLSACTSAPKKDLALEQVRTQLDELKANEDLAGYAPLALGEAERALRQAETSTGNDTQRIHLIYMADRRIQIARAVAQRE
;
A
#
# COMPACT_ATOMS: atom_id res chain seq x y z
N MET A 1 -20.61 38.57 29.39
CA MET A 1 -19.35 37.92 29.14
C MET A 1 -18.91 38.14 27.70
N ARG A 2 -17.87 38.90 27.53
CA ARG A 2 -17.35 39.13 26.18
C ARG A 2 -16.22 38.15 25.90
N LEU A 3 -16.46 37.22 25.01
CA LEU A 3 -15.39 36.41 24.44
C LEU A 3 -14.57 37.29 23.49
N SER A 4 -13.28 37.40 23.77
CA SER A 4 -12.41 38.17 22.87
C SER A 4 -12.33 37.47 21.52
N MET A 5 -12.38 38.25 20.43
CA MET A 5 -12.23 37.72 19.08
C MET A 5 -11.05 36.77 18.89
N PRO A 6 -9.86 37.01 19.47
CA PRO A 6 -8.73 36.08 19.34
C PRO A 6 -9.00 34.70 19.95
N ALA A 7 -9.76 34.60 21.04
CA ALA A 7 -10.08 33.30 21.64
C ALA A 7 -11.01 32.47 20.77
N LEU A 8 -12.01 33.12 20.13
CA LEU A 8 -12.92 32.47 19.21
C LEU A 8 -12.20 31.97 17.95
N ILE A 9 -11.30 32.76 17.39
CA ILE A 9 -10.52 32.39 16.22
C ILE A 9 -9.60 31.21 16.54
N LEU A 10 -8.98 31.21 17.73
CA LEU A 10 -8.11 30.10 18.16
C LEU A 10 -8.91 28.81 18.34
N ALA A 11 -10.10 28.87 18.92
CA ALA A 11 -10.98 27.72 19.08
C ALA A 11 -11.41 27.14 17.74
N LEU A 12 -11.75 27.98 16.78
CA LEU A 12 -12.12 27.57 15.41
C LEU A 12 -10.96 26.89 14.70
N PHE A 13 -9.78 27.43 14.82
CA PHE A 13 -8.57 26.90 14.21
C PHE A 13 -8.24 25.50 14.74
N THR A 14 -8.40 25.29 16.05
CA THR A 14 -8.15 23.99 16.68
C THR A 14 -9.11 22.92 16.16
N VAL A 15 -10.39 23.26 15.98
CA VAL A 15 -11.40 22.33 15.46
C VAL A 15 -11.08 21.91 14.01
N VAL A 16 -10.64 22.85 13.20
CA VAL A 16 -10.28 22.57 11.80
C VAL A 16 -9.08 21.60 11.72
N LEU A 17 -8.08 21.78 12.57
CA LEU A 17 -6.92 20.87 12.62
C LEU A 17 -7.31 19.44 12.99
N LEU A 18 -8.20 19.28 13.96
CA LEU A 18 -8.70 17.97 14.37
C LEU A 18 -9.47 17.27 13.24
N SER A 19 -10.30 18.02 12.50
CA SER A 19 -11.05 17.50 11.36
C SER A 19 -10.11 17.03 10.24
N ALA A 20 -9.04 17.76 9.97
CA ALA A 20 -8.05 17.39 8.96
C ALA A 20 -7.34 16.07 9.31
N CYS A 21 -7.05 15.82 10.58
CA CYS A 21 -6.42 14.57 11.01
C CYS A 21 -7.34 13.36 10.85
N THR A 22 -8.67 13.53 10.97
CA THR A 22 -9.64 12.42 10.86
C THR A 22 -10.07 12.14 9.43
N SER A 23 -9.82 13.06 8.49
CA SER A 23 -10.26 12.93 7.10
C SER A 23 -9.21 12.30 6.19
N ALA A 24 -8.00 12.05 6.68
CA ALA A 24 -6.94 11.43 5.88
C ALA A 24 -7.29 9.95 5.60
N PRO A 25 -7.25 9.51 4.31
CA PRO A 25 -7.52 8.11 4.00
C PRO A 25 -6.47 7.20 4.64
N LYS A 26 -6.91 6.08 5.18
CA LYS A 26 -6.01 5.08 5.74
C LYS A 26 -5.26 4.40 4.60
N LYS A 27 -3.94 4.47 4.63
CA LYS A 27 -3.11 3.68 3.73
C LYS A 27 -3.12 2.23 4.21
N ASP A 28 -3.24 1.32 3.26
CA ASP A 28 -3.11 -0.10 3.54
C ASP A 28 -1.62 -0.43 3.62
N LEU A 29 -1.11 -0.56 4.83
CA LEU A 29 0.31 -0.83 5.08
C LEU A 29 0.75 -2.17 4.49
N ALA A 30 -0.12 -3.18 4.53
CA ALA A 30 0.18 -4.49 3.96
C ALA A 30 0.36 -4.38 2.44
N LEU A 31 -0.50 -3.63 1.77
CA LEU A 31 -0.40 -3.40 0.33
C LEU A 31 0.86 -2.62 -0.02
N GLU A 32 1.20 -1.60 0.77
CA GLU A 32 2.43 -0.83 0.58
C GLU A 32 3.67 -1.70 0.72
N GLN A 33 3.70 -2.60 1.70
CA GLN A 33 4.81 -3.55 1.88
C GLN A 33 4.97 -4.46 0.68
N VAL A 34 3.88 -5.00 0.16
CA VAL A 34 3.90 -5.88 -1.01
C VAL A 34 4.41 -5.12 -2.23
N ARG A 35 3.95 -3.89 -2.42
CA ARG A 35 4.40 -3.03 -3.51
C ARG A 35 5.91 -2.76 -3.43
N THR A 36 6.40 -2.44 -2.25
CA THR A 36 7.82 -2.19 -2.01
C THR A 36 8.67 -3.42 -2.34
N GLN A 37 8.24 -4.60 -1.89
CA GLN A 37 8.95 -5.85 -2.18
C GLN A 37 9.03 -6.13 -3.67
N LEU A 38 7.97 -5.88 -4.40
CA LEU A 38 7.96 -6.05 -5.85
C LEU A 38 8.91 -5.06 -6.53
N ASP A 39 8.86 -3.80 -6.10
CA ASP A 39 9.75 -2.77 -6.64
C ASP A 39 11.21 -3.09 -6.40
N GLU A 40 11.56 -3.60 -5.23
CA GLU A 40 12.92 -4.05 -4.90
C GLU A 40 13.36 -5.21 -5.80
N LEU A 41 12.47 -6.16 -6.06
CA LEU A 41 12.78 -7.29 -6.93
C LEU A 41 12.99 -6.82 -8.38
N LYS A 42 12.17 -5.89 -8.85
CA LYS A 42 12.28 -5.32 -10.19
C LYS A 42 13.54 -4.48 -10.35
N ALA A 43 13.96 -3.79 -9.30
CA ALA A 43 15.17 -2.96 -9.31
C ALA A 43 16.44 -3.80 -9.38
N ASN A 44 16.40 -5.05 -8.94
CA ASN A 44 17.52 -5.98 -9.08
C ASN A 44 17.46 -6.61 -10.49
N GLU A 45 18.19 -6.00 -11.43
CA GLU A 45 18.16 -6.40 -12.84
C GLU A 45 18.56 -7.85 -13.05
N ASP A 46 19.51 -8.34 -12.27
CA ASP A 46 19.97 -9.73 -12.37
C ASP A 46 18.84 -10.69 -12.00
N LEU A 47 18.20 -10.46 -10.86
CA LEU A 47 17.09 -11.32 -10.42
C LEU A 47 15.87 -11.21 -11.34
N ALA A 48 15.51 -10.00 -11.72
CA ALA A 48 14.35 -9.77 -12.59
C ALA A 48 14.51 -10.46 -13.95
N GLY A 49 15.72 -10.50 -14.47
CA GLY A 49 16.01 -11.14 -15.75
C GLY A 49 15.89 -12.67 -15.74
N TYR A 50 16.03 -13.29 -14.57
CA TYR A 50 15.94 -14.74 -14.44
C TYR A 50 14.53 -15.30 -14.26
N ALA A 51 13.55 -14.47 -13.94
CA ALA A 51 12.21 -14.95 -13.64
C ALA A 51 11.12 -14.04 -14.25
N PRO A 52 11.17 -13.76 -15.56
CA PRO A 52 10.24 -12.81 -16.16
C PRO A 52 8.77 -13.24 -16.06
N LEU A 53 8.49 -14.53 -16.20
CA LEU A 53 7.13 -15.04 -16.12
C LEU A 53 6.58 -14.93 -14.68
N ALA A 54 7.37 -15.38 -13.71
CA ALA A 54 6.97 -15.31 -12.30
C ALA A 54 6.81 -13.86 -11.83
N LEU A 55 7.68 -12.97 -12.30
CA LEU A 55 7.59 -11.54 -12.01
C LEU A 55 6.30 -10.93 -12.60
N GLY A 56 5.96 -11.30 -13.84
CA GLY A 56 4.72 -10.87 -14.48
C GLY A 56 3.47 -11.32 -13.73
N GLU A 57 3.49 -12.54 -13.21
CA GLU A 57 2.39 -13.06 -12.40
C GLU A 57 2.28 -12.31 -11.07
N ALA A 58 3.40 -11.97 -10.46
CA ALA A 58 3.42 -11.18 -9.22
C ALA A 58 2.86 -9.76 -9.47
N GLU A 59 3.25 -9.12 -10.55
CA GLU A 59 2.74 -7.81 -10.92
C GLU A 59 1.23 -7.85 -11.14
N ARG A 60 0.73 -8.89 -11.79
CA ARG A 60 -0.71 -9.07 -12.04
C ARG A 60 -1.47 -9.25 -10.73
N ALA A 61 -0.94 -10.06 -9.82
CA ALA A 61 -1.55 -10.29 -8.51
C ALA A 61 -1.61 -8.99 -7.68
N LEU A 62 -0.54 -8.19 -7.74
CA LEU A 62 -0.51 -6.90 -7.07
C LEU A 62 -1.57 -5.94 -7.64
N ARG A 63 -1.71 -5.87 -8.95
CA ARG A 63 -2.74 -5.04 -9.59
C ARG A 63 -4.13 -5.46 -9.17
N GLN A 64 -4.40 -6.76 -9.05
CA GLN A 64 -5.70 -7.25 -8.57
C GLN A 64 -5.97 -6.78 -7.15
N ALA A 65 -4.97 -6.80 -6.28
CA ALA A 65 -5.11 -6.32 -4.91
C ALA A 65 -5.35 -4.81 -4.86
N GLU A 66 -4.64 -4.05 -5.68
CA GLU A 66 -4.77 -2.59 -5.74
C GLU A 66 -6.14 -2.13 -6.26
N THR A 67 -6.70 -2.85 -7.21
CA THR A 67 -7.96 -2.48 -7.86
C THR A 67 -9.18 -3.14 -7.23
N SER A 68 -9.01 -3.93 -6.17
CA SER A 68 -10.11 -4.63 -5.52
C SER A 68 -11.08 -3.64 -4.88
N THR A 69 -12.34 -3.76 -5.26
CA THR A 69 -13.45 -3.01 -4.66
C THR A 69 -14.30 -3.88 -3.73
N GLY A 70 -13.83 -5.11 -3.47
CA GLY A 70 -14.51 -6.05 -2.60
C GLY A 70 -14.39 -5.68 -1.12
N ASN A 71 -14.94 -6.55 -0.27
CA ASN A 71 -14.88 -6.36 1.18
C ASN A 71 -13.44 -6.53 1.70
N ASP A 72 -13.23 -6.22 2.97
CA ASP A 72 -11.90 -6.27 3.60
C ASP A 72 -11.32 -7.68 3.56
N THR A 73 -12.13 -8.71 3.76
CA THR A 73 -11.69 -10.11 3.72
C THR A 73 -11.13 -10.47 2.34
N GLN A 74 -11.83 -10.07 1.29
CA GLN A 74 -11.37 -10.30 -0.08
C GLN A 74 -10.09 -9.55 -0.38
N ARG A 75 -9.99 -8.30 0.05
CA ARG A 75 -8.79 -7.49 -0.15
C ARG A 75 -7.59 -8.08 0.57
N ILE A 76 -7.77 -8.52 1.81
CA ILE A 76 -6.71 -9.18 2.60
C ILE A 76 -6.23 -10.43 1.87
N HIS A 77 -7.15 -11.22 1.33
CA HIS A 77 -6.81 -12.42 0.57
C HIS A 77 -6.00 -12.09 -0.68
N LEU A 78 -6.39 -11.07 -1.42
CA LEU A 78 -5.68 -10.66 -2.64
C LEU A 78 -4.28 -10.13 -2.32
N ILE A 79 -4.12 -9.40 -1.22
CA ILE A 79 -2.82 -8.92 -0.75
C ILE A 79 -1.93 -10.11 -0.38
N TYR A 80 -2.47 -11.09 0.32
CA TYR A 80 -1.76 -12.31 0.67
C TYR A 80 -1.30 -13.06 -0.59
N MET A 81 -2.17 -13.20 -1.58
CA MET A 81 -1.82 -13.86 -2.84
C MET A 81 -0.72 -13.11 -3.59
N ALA A 82 -0.77 -11.78 -3.60
CA ALA A 82 0.27 -10.97 -4.21
C ALA A 82 1.61 -11.16 -3.52
N ASP A 83 1.62 -11.17 -2.19
CA ASP A 83 2.83 -11.44 -1.41
C ASP A 83 3.42 -12.81 -1.74
N ARG A 84 2.58 -13.83 -1.78
CA ARG A 84 3.02 -15.20 -2.12
C ARG A 84 3.62 -15.26 -3.52
N ARG A 85 3.03 -14.60 -4.50
CA ARG A 85 3.55 -14.58 -5.88
C ARG A 85 4.90 -13.87 -5.94
N ILE A 86 5.10 -12.82 -5.16
CA ILE A 86 6.39 -12.12 -5.08
C ILE A 86 7.46 -13.03 -4.47
N GLN A 87 7.13 -13.76 -3.40
CA GLN A 87 8.05 -14.71 -2.79
C GLN A 87 8.44 -15.82 -3.76
N ILE A 88 7.48 -16.32 -4.54
CA ILE A 88 7.74 -17.32 -5.58
C ILE A 88 8.65 -16.75 -6.64
N ALA A 89 8.40 -15.54 -7.11
CA ALA A 89 9.24 -14.90 -8.12
C ALA A 89 10.66 -14.73 -7.62
N ARG A 90 10.85 -14.30 -6.38
CA ARG A 90 12.17 -14.18 -5.77
C ARG A 90 12.88 -15.54 -5.68
N ALA A 91 12.17 -16.57 -5.24
CA ALA A 91 12.73 -17.91 -5.12
C ALA A 91 13.15 -18.48 -6.48
N VAL A 92 12.32 -18.31 -7.51
CA VAL A 92 12.64 -18.75 -8.87
C VAL A 92 13.87 -18.01 -9.41
N ALA A 93 13.94 -16.69 -9.20
CA ALA A 93 15.06 -15.89 -9.66
C ALA A 93 16.38 -16.31 -8.99
N GLN A 94 16.32 -16.63 -7.69
CA GLN A 94 17.51 -17.03 -6.93
C GLN A 94 18.01 -18.42 -7.28
N ARG A 95 17.20 -19.26 -7.92
CA ARG A 95 17.61 -20.59 -8.33
C ARG A 95 18.49 -20.58 -9.57
N GLU A 96 18.36 -19.55 -10.37
CA GLU A 96 19.17 -19.39 -11.58
C GLU A 96 20.54 -18.77 -11.25
#